data_149d57b89d126e7720f1d1cef9c1af19
#
_entry.id   149d57b89d126e7720f1d1cef9c1af19
#
_cell.length_a   1.000
_cell.length_b   1.000
_cell.length_c   1.000
_cell.angle_alpha   90.00
_cell.angle_beta   90.00
_cell.angle_gamma   90.00
#
_symmetry.space_group_name_H-M   'P 1'
#
loop_
_entity.id
_entity.type
_entity.pdbx_description
1 polymer ?
#
loop_
_entity_poly.entity_id
_entity_poly.type
_entity_poly.pdbx_seq_one_letter_code
_entity_poly.pdbx_strand_id
1 'polypeptide(L)'
;MAALVTINPIWLYGPYDPSPVTAGSQPDWYMGFADGALRLFPGFFEFHLFGYTLSLNVFIPSLVVMPLLYGIAGAYPFIESWVTGDKREHHLLDRPRNAPTRTGLGVMALSFYLILFFAAGNDLIAIKLGLSINDITRALQVMLIVVPPLAFWVTKRICMSCLLYTSDAADD
;
A
#
# COMPACT_ATOMS: atom_id res chain seq x y z
N MET A 1 -12.91 -16.38 6.58
CA MET A 1 -12.35 -15.25 7.38
C MET A 1 -13.33 -14.07 7.40
N ALA A 2 -13.73 -13.49 6.25
CA ALA A 2 -14.60 -12.31 6.21
C ALA A 2 -15.96 -12.47 6.94
N ALA A 3 -16.54 -13.68 6.98
CA ALA A 3 -17.78 -13.97 7.70
C ALA A 3 -17.63 -14.04 9.23
N LEU A 4 -16.41 -14.22 9.73
CA LEU A 4 -16.15 -14.40 11.16
C LEU A 4 -15.41 -13.21 11.77
N VAL A 5 -14.67 -12.47 10.95
CA VAL A 5 -13.88 -11.30 11.36
C VAL A 5 -14.33 -10.11 10.50
N THR A 6 -15.39 -9.46 10.94
CA THR A 6 -15.91 -8.25 10.28
C THR A 6 -15.42 -7.02 11.02
N ILE A 7 -14.90 -6.03 10.28
CA ILE A 7 -14.52 -4.72 10.83
C ILE A 7 -15.76 -3.88 11.11
N ASN A 8 -16.80 -4.07 10.30
CA ASN A 8 -18.05 -3.30 10.36
C ASN A 8 -19.23 -4.22 10.72
N PRO A 9 -19.56 -4.38 12.00
CA PRO A 9 -20.79 -5.06 12.41
C PRO A 9 -22.00 -4.15 12.13
N ILE A 10 -22.46 -4.11 10.89
CA ILE A 10 -23.50 -3.19 10.42
C ILE A 10 -24.82 -3.30 11.20
N TRP A 11 -25.09 -4.47 11.78
CA TRP A 11 -26.24 -4.71 12.65
C TRP A 11 -26.19 -3.97 13.99
N LEU A 12 -25.02 -3.41 14.37
CA LEU A 12 -24.84 -2.61 15.60
C LEU A 12 -24.95 -1.10 15.35
N TYR A 13 -24.97 -0.64 14.10
CA TYR A 13 -24.96 0.79 13.81
C TYR A 13 -26.30 1.50 14.01
N GLY A 14 -27.41 0.76 14.03
CA GLY A 14 -28.74 1.35 14.16
C GLY A 14 -29.19 2.12 12.92
N PRO A 15 -30.20 2.99 13.07
CA PRO A 15 -30.70 3.82 11.97
C PRO A 15 -29.64 4.82 11.49
N TYR A 16 -29.65 5.15 10.19
CA TYR A 16 -28.77 6.14 9.60
C TYR A 16 -29.01 7.52 10.23
N ASP A 17 -27.94 8.15 10.72
CA ASP A 17 -27.94 9.52 11.20
C ASP A 17 -27.01 10.36 10.30
N PRO A 18 -27.51 11.40 9.60
CA PRO A 18 -26.71 12.24 8.73
C PRO A 18 -25.89 13.30 9.48
N SER A 19 -26.06 13.47 10.79
CA SER A 19 -25.42 14.53 11.55
C SER A 19 -23.91 14.32 11.79
N PRO A 20 -23.37 13.11 11.98
CA PRO A 20 -21.93 12.90 12.12
C PRO A 20 -21.17 13.13 10.82
N VAL A 21 -19.96 13.72 10.92
CA VAL A 21 -19.05 13.95 9.79
C VAL A 21 -18.56 12.62 9.18
N THR A 22 -18.48 11.57 9.99
CA THR A 22 -18.17 10.22 9.54
C THR A 22 -19.12 9.23 10.20
N ALA A 23 -19.57 8.23 9.46
CA ALA A 23 -20.38 7.15 9.99
C ALA A 23 -19.58 6.20 10.91
N GLY A 24 -18.26 6.37 11.02
CA GLY A 24 -17.36 5.47 11.75
C GLY A 24 -17.23 4.08 11.10
N SER A 25 -17.87 3.89 9.95
CA SER A 25 -17.81 2.64 9.20
C SER A 25 -16.62 2.64 8.26
N GLN A 26 -15.86 1.56 8.28
CA GLN A 26 -14.67 1.38 7.45
C GLN A 26 -14.89 0.21 6.49
N PRO A 27 -14.25 0.20 5.30
CA PRO A 27 -14.29 -0.97 4.43
C PRO A 27 -13.64 -2.17 5.12
N ASP A 28 -13.98 -3.37 4.66
CA ASP A 28 -13.29 -4.57 5.12
C ASP A 28 -11.77 -4.45 4.86
N TRP A 29 -10.98 -5.06 5.73
CA TRP A 29 -9.52 -4.92 5.74
C TRP A 29 -8.86 -5.22 4.38
N TYR A 30 -9.42 -6.15 3.58
CA TYR A 30 -8.90 -6.48 2.25
C TYR A 30 -9.21 -5.42 1.19
N MET A 31 -10.15 -4.50 1.44
CA MET A 31 -10.48 -3.37 0.57
C MET A 31 -9.87 -2.05 1.06
N GLY A 32 -9.26 -2.03 2.25
CA GLY A 32 -8.74 -0.82 2.87
C GLY A 32 -7.72 -0.08 2.00
N PHE A 33 -6.85 -0.80 1.31
CA PHE A 33 -5.88 -0.17 0.40
C PHE A 33 -6.53 0.59 -0.77
N ALA A 34 -7.66 0.11 -1.27
CA ALA A 34 -8.39 0.75 -2.37
C ALA A 34 -9.11 2.03 -1.89
N ASP A 35 -9.76 1.97 -0.72
CA ASP A 35 -10.37 3.14 -0.09
C ASP A 35 -9.30 4.17 0.28
N GLY A 36 -8.16 3.73 0.81
CA GLY A 36 -7.03 4.60 1.10
C GLY A 36 -6.47 5.29 -0.16
N ALA A 37 -6.40 4.57 -1.27
CA ALA A 37 -5.99 5.16 -2.54
C ALA A 37 -6.95 6.28 -2.99
N LEU A 38 -8.27 6.05 -2.84
CA LEU A 38 -9.29 7.07 -3.11
C LEU A 38 -9.12 8.31 -2.21
N ARG A 39 -8.91 8.11 -0.92
CA ARG A 39 -8.77 9.20 0.07
C ARG A 39 -7.49 10.01 -0.09
N LEU A 40 -6.40 9.38 -0.53
CA LEU A 40 -5.12 10.06 -0.74
C LEU A 40 -4.98 10.70 -2.11
N PHE A 41 -5.80 10.33 -3.08
CA PHE A 41 -5.68 10.90 -4.42
C PHE A 41 -6.07 12.39 -4.42
N PRO A 42 -5.24 13.28 -5.01
CA PRO A 42 -5.51 14.72 -4.98
C PRO A 42 -6.77 15.10 -5.78
N GLY A 43 -7.63 15.93 -5.19
CA GLY A 43 -8.90 16.36 -5.79
C GLY A 43 -8.80 17.34 -6.96
N PHE A 44 -7.58 17.80 -7.30
CA PHE A 44 -7.40 18.77 -8.39
C PHE A 44 -7.35 18.12 -9.79
N PHE A 45 -7.42 16.82 -9.91
CA PHE A 45 -7.49 16.11 -11.19
C PHE A 45 -8.93 16.02 -11.72
N GLU A 46 -9.58 17.17 -11.87
CA GLU A 46 -10.89 17.30 -12.50
C GLU A 46 -10.77 18.12 -13.78
N PHE A 47 -11.29 17.59 -14.86
CA PHE A 47 -11.27 18.23 -16.16
C PHE A 47 -12.69 18.46 -16.68
N HIS A 48 -12.97 19.67 -17.13
CA HIS A 48 -14.21 20.00 -17.80
C HIS A 48 -14.02 19.88 -19.30
N LEU A 49 -14.69 18.90 -19.91
CA LEU A 49 -14.60 18.64 -21.34
C LEU A 49 -16.01 18.55 -21.94
N PHE A 50 -16.32 19.37 -22.94
CA PHE A 50 -17.62 19.39 -23.63
C PHE A 50 -18.84 19.47 -22.71
N GLY A 51 -18.76 20.24 -21.61
CA GLY A 51 -19.85 20.39 -20.65
C GLY A 51 -20.00 19.25 -19.64
N TYR A 52 -19.12 18.23 -19.69
CA TYR A 52 -19.05 17.15 -18.69
C TYR A 52 -17.83 17.34 -17.79
N THR A 53 -18.00 17.04 -16.52
CA THR A 53 -16.89 16.99 -15.56
C THR A 53 -16.33 15.58 -15.50
N LEU A 54 -15.09 15.39 -15.94
CA LEU A 54 -14.36 14.14 -15.84
C LEU A 54 -13.53 14.16 -14.56
N SER A 55 -13.94 13.41 -13.54
CA SER A 55 -13.25 13.31 -12.26
C SER A 55 -12.23 12.17 -12.30
N LEU A 56 -10.97 12.47 -12.65
CA LEU A 56 -9.89 11.49 -12.61
C LEU A 56 -9.46 11.10 -11.20
N ASN A 57 -9.79 11.90 -10.20
CA ASN A 57 -9.55 11.65 -8.79
C ASN A 57 -10.25 10.39 -8.26
N VAL A 58 -11.36 9.96 -8.87
CA VAL A 58 -12.03 8.68 -8.57
C VAL A 58 -11.59 7.59 -9.55
N PHE A 59 -11.48 7.95 -10.84
CA PHE A 59 -11.16 6.99 -11.90
C PHE A 59 -9.77 6.34 -11.71
N ILE A 60 -8.73 7.14 -11.45
CA ILE A 60 -7.36 6.62 -11.35
C ILE A 60 -7.19 5.68 -10.16
N PRO A 61 -7.58 6.03 -8.91
CA PRO A 61 -7.42 5.10 -7.80
C PRO A 61 -8.20 3.80 -7.97
N SER A 62 -9.41 3.88 -8.50
CA SER A 62 -10.30 2.70 -8.61
C SER A 62 -9.95 1.80 -9.78
N LEU A 63 -9.72 2.36 -10.97
CA LEU A 63 -9.59 1.61 -12.22
C LEU A 63 -8.14 1.44 -12.69
N VAL A 64 -7.20 2.24 -12.18
CA VAL A 64 -5.80 2.15 -12.58
C VAL A 64 -4.94 1.56 -11.46
N VAL A 65 -5.01 2.11 -10.24
CA VAL A 65 -4.15 1.68 -9.12
C VAL A 65 -4.42 0.22 -8.72
N MET A 66 -5.69 -0.18 -8.64
CA MET A 66 -6.07 -1.54 -8.28
C MET A 66 -5.58 -2.61 -9.28
N PRO A 67 -5.94 -2.52 -10.58
CA PRO A 67 -5.44 -3.48 -11.57
C PRO A 67 -3.93 -3.42 -11.74
N LEU A 68 -3.30 -2.25 -11.57
CA LEU A 68 -1.86 -2.10 -11.64
C LEU A 68 -1.15 -2.86 -10.52
N LEU A 69 -1.63 -2.75 -9.27
CA LEU A 69 -1.08 -3.48 -8.13
C LEU A 69 -1.11 -4.99 -8.35
N TYR A 70 -2.28 -5.52 -8.71
CA TYR A 70 -2.42 -6.96 -8.98
C TYR A 70 -1.67 -7.39 -10.24
N GLY A 71 -1.68 -6.55 -11.27
CA GLY A 71 -0.97 -6.81 -12.54
C GLY A 71 0.54 -6.87 -12.33
N ILE A 72 1.12 -5.93 -11.59
CA ILE A 72 2.56 -5.93 -11.26
C ILE A 72 2.90 -7.13 -10.38
N ALA A 73 2.08 -7.42 -9.37
CA ALA A 73 2.32 -8.57 -8.49
C ALA A 73 2.28 -9.91 -9.26
N GLY A 74 1.29 -10.07 -10.16
CA GLY A 74 1.19 -11.25 -11.00
C GLY A 74 2.25 -11.34 -12.09
N ALA A 75 2.69 -10.21 -12.65
CA ALA A 75 3.74 -10.15 -13.67
C ALA A 75 5.17 -10.25 -13.09
N TYR A 76 5.34 -10.02 -11.78
CA TYR A 76 6.64 -9.94 -11.15
C TYR A 76 7.56 -11.14 -11.43
N PRO A 77 7.13 -12.41 -11.33
CA PRO A 77 8.00 -13.56 -11.62
C PRO A 77 8.52 -13.57 -13.06
N PHE A 78 7.70 -13.13 -14.00
CA PHE A 78 8.08 -13.05 -15.42
C PHE A 78 9.06 -11.91 -15.67
N ILE A 79 8.82 -10.75 -15.07
CA ILE A 79 9.72 -9.58 -15.15
C ILE A 79 11.07 -9.92 -14.51
N GLU A 80 11.07 -10.55 -13.34
CA GLU A 80 12.30 -10.96 -12.67
C GLU A 80 13.11 -11.95 -13.52
N SER A 81 12.47 -12.99 -14.05
CA SER A 81 13.13 -13.96 -14.93
C SER A 81 13.70 -13.30 -16.20
N TRP A 82 12.99 -12.33 -16.75
CA TRP A 82 13.46 -11.58 -17.91
C TRP A 82 14.66 -10.67 -17.61
N VAL A 83 14.61 -9.95 -16.49
CA VAL A 83 15.66 -9.00 -16.08
C VAL A 83 16.93 -9.71 -15.61
N THR A 84 16.77 -10.80 -14.84
CA THR A 84 17.91 -11.55 -14.27
C THR A 84 18.46 -12.61 -15.24
N GLY A 85 17.67 -13.02 -16.25
CA GLY A 85 18.00 -14.14 -17.14
C GLY A 85 17.90 -15.51 -16.44
N ASP A 86 17.49 -15.56 -15.18
CA ASP A 86 17.35 -16.80 -14.43
C ASP A 86 16.05 -17.53 -14.80
N LYS A 87 16.20 -18.71 -15.39
CA LYS A 87 15.08 -19.58 -15.82
C LYS A 87 14.95 -20.83 -14.96
N ARG A 88 15.70 -20.92 -13.87
CA ARG A 88 15.64 -22.11 -12.99
C ARG A 88 14.32 -22.14 -12.24
N GLU A 89 13.83 -23.33 -11.96
CA GLU A 89 12.69 -23.54 -11.10
C GLU A 89 13.09 -23.28 -9.63
N HIS A 90 12.39 -22.36 -8.97
CA HIS A 90 12.62 -22.02 -7.57
C HIS A 90 11.51 -22.64 -6.72
N HIS A 91 11.77 -23.81 -6.14
CA HIS A 91 10.82 -24.49 -5.25
C HIS A 91 10.85 -23.97 -3.80
N LEU A 92 11.93 -23.29 -3.43
CA LEU A 92 12.12 -22.70 -2.11
C LEU A 92 12.44 -21.21 -2.24
N LEU A 93 11.94 -20.43 -1.28
CA LEU A 93 12.26 -19.00 -1.21
C LEU A 93 13.75 -18.83 -0.84
N ASP A 94 14.42 -17.95 -1.57
CA ASP A 94 15.76 -17.52 -1.23
C ASP A 94 15.79 -16.81 0.13
N ARG A 95 16.88 -16.98 0.86
CA ARG A 95 17.09 -16.20 2.08
C ARG A 95 17.21 -14.72 1.73
N PRO A 96 16.65 -13.79 2.55
CA PRO A 96 16.69 -12.34 2.28
C PRO A 96 18.07 -11.79 1.93
N ARG A 97 19.10 -12.28 2.61
CA ARG A 97 20.50 -11.90 2.35
C ARG A 97 21.01 -12.31 0.96
N ASN A 98 20.50 -13.43 0.41
CA ASN A 98 20.94 -13.93 -0.90
C ASN A 98 20.18 -13.25 -2.06
N ALA A 99 19.04 -12.62 -1.76
CA ALA A 99 18.22 -11.90 -2.74
C ALA A 99 17.86 -10.48 -2.23
N PRO A 100 18.86 -9.60 -1.97
CA PRO A 100 18.64 -8.30 -1.32
C PRO A 100 17.73 -7.36 -2.11
N THR A 101 17.80 -7.40 -3.43
CA THR A 101 16.95 -6.57 -4.29
C THR A 101 15.50 -7.04 -4.27
N ARG A 102 15.25 -8.36 -4.40
CA ARG A 102 13.91 -8.95 -4.30
C ARG A 102 13.28 -8.65 -2.94
N THR A 103 14.04 -8.84 -1.86
CA THR A 103 13.58 -8.55 -0.50
C THR A 103 13.26 -7.06 -0.32
N GLY A 104 14.11 -6.18 -0.83
CA GLY A 104 13.87 -4.73 -0.81
C GLY A 104 12.61 -4.33 -1.57
N LEU A 105 12.37 -4.89 -2.76
CA LEU A 105 11.15 -4.65 -3.55
C LEU A 105 9.90 -5.15 -2.82
N GLY A 106 9.97 -6.31 -2.18
CA GLY A 106 8.88 -6.84 -1.38
C GLY A 106 8.52 -5.92 -0.21
N VAL A 107 9.52 -5.42 0.54
CA VAL A 107 9.29 -4.48 1.66
C VAL A 107 8.79 -3.13 1.16
N MET A 108 9.26 -2.66 0.01
CA MET A 108 8.73 -1.45 -0.66
C MET A 108 7.25 -1.60 -0.98
N ALA A 109 6.87 -2.70 -1.64
CA ALA A 109 5.47 -2.97 -1.99
C ALA A 109 4.58 -3.11 -0.75
N LEU A 110 5.08 -3.80 0.28
CA LEU A 110 4.36 -3.96 1.55
C LEU A 110 4.17 -2.62 2.27
N SER A 111 5.19 -1.77 2.34
CA SER A 111 5.09 -0.45 2.96
C SER A 111 4.12 0.47 2.21
N PHE A 112 4.14 0.44 0.87
CA PHE A 112 3.17 1.15 0.04
C PHE A 112 1.74 0.69 0.34
N TYR A 113 1.50 -0.61 0.35
CA TYR A 113 0.20 -1.19 0.68
C TYR A 113 -0.28 -0.80 2.08
N LEU A 114 0.60 -0.87 3.08
CA LEU A 114 0.26 -0.53 4.46
C LEU A 114 -0.11 0.94 4.63
N ILE A 115 0.58 1.85 3.95
CA ILE A 115 0.23 3.28 3.99
C ILE A 115 -1.17 3.51 3.41
N LEU A 116 -1.49 2.87 2.28
CA LEU A 116 -2.84 2.94 1.72
C LEU A 116 -3.87 2.34 2.67
N PHE A 117 -3.55 1.23 3.31
CA PHE A 117 -4.43 0.60 4.30
C PHE A 117 -4.72 1.53 5.49
N PHE A 118 -3.70 2.18 6.04
CA PHE A 118 -3.89 3.16 7.12
C PHE A 118 -4.64 4.40 6.65
N ALA A 119 -4.50 4.80 5.40
CA ALA A 119 -5.20 5.93 4.83
C ALA A 119 -6.73 5.71 4.75
N ALA A 120 -7.19 4.47 4.67
CA ALA A 120 -8.60 4.14 4.74
C ALA A 120 -9.24 4.55 6.09
N GLY A 121 -8.45 4.56 7.17
CA GLY A 121 -8.88 4.97 8.49
C GLY A 121 -8.43 6.39 8.91
N ASN A 122 -8.09 7.27 7.96
CA ASN A 122 -7.60 8.60 8.27
C ASN A 122 -8.54 9.44 9.15
N ASP A 123 -9.84 9.27 8.99
CA ASP A 123 -10.90 9.89 9.79
C ASP A 123 -10.89 9.39 11.25
N LEU A 124 -10.76 8.08 11.45
CA LEU A 124 -10.66 7.50 12.79
C LEU A 124 -9.35 7.88 13.49
N ILE A 125 -8.25 7.94 12.74
CA ILE A 125 -6.95 8.39 13.24
C ILE A 125 -7.04 9.86 13.68
N ALA A 126 -7.65 10.71 12.86
CA ALA A 126 -7.86 12.12 13.15
C ALA A 126 -8.67 12.32 14.44
N ILE A 127 -9.78 11.61 14.58
CA ILE A 127 -10.63 11.67 15.77
C ILE A 127 -9.87 11.22 17.02
N LYS A 128 -9.17 10.09 16.95
CA LYS A 128 -8.44 9.54 18.13
C LYS A 128 -7.26 10.40 18.55
N LEU A 129 -6.58 11.04 17.62
CA LEU A 129 -5.44 11.90 17.92
C LEU A 129 -5.82 13.36 18.12
N GLY A 130 -7.06 13.74 17.87
CA GLY A 130 -7.52 15.14 17.96
C GLY A 130 -6.85 16.04 16.92
N LEU A 131 -6.50 15.49 15.76
CA LEU A 131 -5.82 16.20 14.67
C LEU A 131 -6.76 16.49 13.51
N SER A 132 -6.38 17.48 12.69
CA SER A 132 -7.11 17.77 11.45
C SER A 132 -6.98 16.59 10.47
N ILE A 133 -8.11 16.19 9.88
CA ILE A 133 -8.11 15.14 8.84
C ILE A 133 -7.25 15.53 7.64
N ASN A 134 -7.18 16.82 7.30
CA ASN A 134 -6.35 17.33 6.22
C ASN A 134 -4.86 17.15 6.50
N ASP A 135 -4.43 17.34 7.74
CA ASP A 135 -3.03 17.17 8.14
C ASP A 135 -2.62 15.70 8.11
N ILE A 136 -3.49 14.82 8.59
CA ILE A 136 -3.30 13.36 8.48
C ILE A 136 -3.21 12.93 7.01
N THR A 137 -4.12 13.41 6.17
CA THR A 137 -4.13 13.08 4.74
C THR A 137 -2.85 13.55 4.05
N ARG A 138 -2.39 14.79 4.31
CA ARG A 138 -1.12 15.30 3.76
C ARG A 138 0.08 14.52 4.26
N ALA A 139 0.12 14.18 5.55
CA ALA A 139 1.19 13.37 6.10
C ALA A 139 1.26 11.99 5.42
N LEU A 140 0.11 11.32 5.23
CA LEU A 140 0.04 10.04 4.54
C LEU A 140 0.40 10.13 3.06
N GLN A 141 0.05 11.24 2.36
CA GLN A 141 0.49 11.50 0.99
C GLN A 141 2.01 11.60 0.89
N VAL A 142 2.65 12.34 1.79
CA VAL A 142 4.11 12.44 1.85
C VAL A 142 4.73 11.08 2.18
N MET A 143 4.19 10.38 3.17
CA MET A 143 4.65 9.03 3.53
C MET A 143 4.55 8.05 2.36
N LEU A 144 3.49 8.11 1.56
CA LEU A 144 3.29 7.24 0.39
C LEU A 144 4.40 7.38 -0.65
N ILE A 145 4.97 8.60 -0.78
CA ILE A 145 6.05 8.88 -1.74
C ILE A 145 7.42 8.54 -1.14
N VAL A 146 7.64 8.85 0.14
CA VAL A 146 8.97 8.81 0.78
C VAL A 146 9.27 7.44 1.38
N VAL A 147 8.31 6.83 2.08
CA VAL A 147 8.56 5.61 2.87
C VAL A 147 8.86 4.38 2.01
N PRO A 148 8.16 4.10 0.90
CA PRO A 148 8.46 2.91 0.11
C PRO A 148 9.88 2.89 -0.48
N PRO A 149 10.39 3.94 -1.14
CA PRO A 149 11.77 3.93 -1.63
C PRO A 149 12.80 3.91 -0.49
N LEU A 150 12.51 4.55 0.64
CA LEU A 150 13.37 4.49 1.82
C LEU A 150 13.42 3.07 2.39
N ALA A 151 12.28 2.41 2.50
CA ALA A 151 12.15 1.03 2.97
C ALA A 151 12.92 0.05 2.06
N PHE A 152 12.84 0.24 0.74
CA PHE A 152 13.65 -0.50 -0.22
C PHE A 152 15.15 -0.34 0.06
N TRP A 153 15.59 0.90 0.15
CA TRP A 153 17.01 1.22 0.33
C TRP A 153 17.57 0.66 1.65
N VAL A 154 16.87 0.89 2.75
CA VAL A 154 17.25 0.39 4.09
C VAL A 154 17.31 -1.14 4.11
N THR A 155 16.25 -1.80 3.61
CA THR A 155 16.19 -3.26 3.58
C THR A 155 17.32 -3.86 2.75
N LYS A 156 17.58 -3.29 1.56
CA LYS A 156 18.68 -3.74 0.71
C LYS A 156 20.03 -3.59 1.39
N ARG A 157 20.27 -2.47 2.08
CA ARG A 157 21.50 -2.24 2.85
C ARG A 157 21.68 -3.24 3.98
N ILE A 158 20.62 -3.52 4.75
CA ILE A 158 20.66 -4.50 5.83
C ILE A 158 20.99 -5.90 5.28
N CYS A 159 20.31 -6.33 4.21
CA CYS A 159 20.58 -7.63 3.59
C CYS A 159 22.01 -7.76 3.09
N MET A 160 22.56 -6.71 2.48
CA MET A 160 23.94 -6.70 1.99
C MET A 160 24.96 -6.73 3.15
N SER A 161 24.72 -6.01 4.24
CA SER A 161 25.59 -6.03 5.42
C SER A 161 25.62 -7.42 6.07
N CYS A 162 24.48 -8.10 6.15
CA CYS A 162 24.40 -9.47 6.65
C CYS A 162 25.14 -10.47 5.74
N LEU A 163 25.21 -10.22 4.44
CA LEU A 163 25.94 -11.07 3.50
C LEU A 163 27.45 -10.94 3.70
N LEU A 164 27.95 -9.71 3.81
CA LEU A 164 29.38 -9.43 4.06
C LEU A 164 29.86 -10.07 5.37
N TYR A 165 29.12 -9.87 6.45
CA TYR A 165 29.47 -10.45 7.76
C TYR A 165 29.57 -11.99 7.75
N THR A 166 28.72 -12.66 6.94
CA THR A 166 28.77 -14.12 6.82
C THR A 166 29.88 -14.63 5.90
N SER A 167 30.35 -13.84 4.92
CA SER A 167 31.53 -14.23 4.13
C SER A 167 32.80 -14.12 4.95
N ASP A 168 32.98 -13.04 5.71
CA ASP A 168 34.15 -12.84 6.57
C ASP A 168 34.25 -13.94 7.65
N ALA A 169 33.11 -14.38 8.22
CA ALA A 169 33.09 -15.46 9.20
C ALA A 169 33.31 -16.88 8.62
N ALA A 170 33.29 -17.02 7.29
CA ALA A 170 33.57 -18.31 6.63
C ALA A 170 35.02 -18.43 6.16
N ASP A 171 35.78 -17.31 6.13
CA ASP A 171 37.17 -17.25 5.74
C ASP A 171 38.14 -17.32 6.96
N ASP A 172 37.60 -17.27 8.20
CA ASP A 172 38.29 -17.52 9.48
C ASP A 172 38.09 -18.98 9.94
#